data_4d349ac23efd83a8f872a4769a52b305
#
_entry.id   4d349ac23efd83a8f872a4769a52b305
#
_cell.length_a   1.000
_cell.length_b   1.000
_cell.length_c   1.000
_cell.angle_alpha   90.00
_cell.angle_beta   90.00
_cell.angle_gamma   90.00
#
_symmetry.space_group_name_H-M   'P 1'
#
loop_
_entity.id
_entity.type
_entity.pdbx_description
1 polymer ?
#
loop_
_entity_poly.entity_id
_entity_poly.type
_entity_poly.pdbx_seq_one_letter_code
_entity_poly.pdbx_strand_id
1 'polypeptide(L)'
;MDIKQYMSQLGQQARGASRVLARAQTRQKNAALQAIAESIASQRDQILAANRQDLDAGRAKGLDAALLDRLELNDARIEAMIEGIHQIAALPDPVGEVSELKYQPSGIQVGKMRVPLGVIGIIYESRPNVTIDAAALCMKSGNAAILRGGSEALHSNQALAGCIQSGLKSADLPATVVQVIETADRSAVGELITARVPVIKHLHGVCHVYIVGHADLDKAPRIAFNAKTQRYGTCNTMETLLVDSAVAAQVLPPLAQLYIKEGVELRGCQQTCSLVSECKPADSEDWDTEYLAPILSIRVVQGMDEAIEHIHRHSSGHTEAIVTENYSRARQFLTEVDSSSVMVNASTRFADGFEYGLGAEIGISTDKIHVRGPVGLEGLTSQKYIVFGDGNIRG
;
A
#
# COMPACT_ATOMS: atom_id res chain seq x y z
N MET A 1 1.19 27.31 16.28
CA MET A 1 0.34 27.25 15.07
C MET A 1 -0.96 26.60 15.47
N ASP A 2 -2.10 27.18 15.13
CA ASP A 2 -3.39 26.48 15.30
C ASP A 2 -3.50 25.41 14.21
N ILE A 3 -3.43 24.15 14.61
CA ILE A 3 -3.43 22.99 13.69
C ILE A 3 -4.72 22.94 12.88
N LYS A 4 -5.86 23.24 13.50
CA LYS A 4 -7.16 23.24 12.81
C LYS A 4 -7.22 24.29 11.70
N GLN A 5 -6.73 25.50 11.99
CA GLN A 5 -6.64 26.58 11.00
C GLN A 5 -5.68 26.23 9.87
N TYR A 6 -4.50 25.71 10.20
CA TYR A 6 -3.49 25.24 9.24
C TYR A 6 -4.07 24.17 8.29
N MET A 7 -4.69 23.12 8.84
CA MET A 7 -5.27 22.04 8.04
C MET A 7 -6.47 22.50 7.20
N SER A 8 -7.27 23.43 7.72
CA SER A 8 -8.36 24.06 6.95
C SER A 8 -7.83 24.83 5.73
N GLN A 9 -6.74 25.59 5.90
CA GLN A 9 -6.09 26.32 4.80
C GLN A 9 -5.52 25.37 3.74
N LEU A 10 -4.79 24.31 4.15
CA LEU A 10 -4.31 23.27 3.24
C LEU A 10 -5.46 22.64 2.44
N GLY A 11 -6.55 22.29 3.10
CA GLY A 11 -7.74 21.72 2.46
C GLY A 11 -8.41 22.67 1.46
N GLN A 12 -8.46 23.99 1.74
CA GLN A 12 -9.01 24.99 0.80
C GLN A 12 -8.11 25.14 -0.43
N GLN A 13 -6.80 25.23 -0.24
CA GLN A 13 -5.84 25.33 -1.32
C GLN A 13 -5.86 24.08 -2.20
N ALA A 14 -5.89 22.87 -1.59
CA ALA A 14 -5.98 21.61 -2.32
C ALA A 14 -7.27 21.53 -3.16
N ARG A 15 -8.43 21.95 -2.61
CA ARG A 15 -9.69 21.98 -3.38
C ARG A 15 -9.63 22.95 -4.56
N GLY A 16 -8.98 24.09 -4.42
CA GLY A 16 -8.74 25.00 -5.52
C GLY A 16 -7.87 24.38 -6.61
N ALA A 17 -6.75 23.81 -6.20
CA ALA A 17 -5.78 23.16 -7.09
C ALA A 17 -6.35 21.91 -7.79
N SER A 18 -7.16 21.10 -7.11
CA SER A 18 -7.77 19.91 -7.71
C SER A 18 -8.68 20.24 -8.89
N ARG A 19 -9.40 21.36 -8.85
CA ARG A 19 -10.25 21.80 -9.96
C ARG A 19 -9.44 22.19 -11.20
N VAL A 20 -8.24 22.73 -11.00
CA VAL A 20 -7.30 23.05 -12.10
C VAL A 20 -6.75 21.76 -12.68
N LEU A 21 -6.24 20.87 -11.82
CA LEU A 21 -5.63 19.62 -12.25
C LEU A 21 -6.62 18.67 -12.93
N ALA A 22 -7.87 18.60 -12.48
CA ALA A 22 -8.92 17.79 -13.10
C ALA A 22 -9.23 18.18 -14.55
N ARG A 23 -8.86 19.39 -14.97
CA ARG A 23 -9.00 19.88 -16.34
C ARG A 23 -7.70 19.84 -17.14
N ALA A 24 -6.58 19.52 -16.47
CA ALA A 24 -5.28 19.47 -17.11
C ALA A 24 -5.23 18.30 -18.11
N GLN A 25 -4.68 18.56 -19.27
CA GLN A 25 -4.47 17.53 -20.29
C GLN A 25 -3.38 16.55 -19.84
N THR A 26 -3.44 15.32 -20.29
CA THR A 26 -2.42 14.28 -20.04
C THR A 26 -1.01 14.79 -20.34
N ARG A 27 -0.83 15.52 -21.44
CA ARG A 27 0.46 16.14 -21.81
C ARG A 27 1.01 17.04 -20.70
N GLN A 28 0.16 17.89 -20.10
CA GLN A 28 0.57 18.81 -19.05
C GLN A 28 0.91 18.07 -17.76
N LYS A 29 0.13 17.07 -17.39
CA LYS A 29 0.42 16.20 -16.24
C LYS A 29 1.76 15.46 -16.43
N ASN A 30 1.98 14.91 -17.62
CA ASN A 30 3.22 14.21 -17.93
C ASN A 30 4.43 15.16 -17.95
N ALA A 31 4.29 16.40 -18.45
CA ALA A 31 5.34 17.40 -18.40
C ALA A 31 5.71 17.77 -16.96
N ALA A 32 4.73 17.89 -16.05
CA ALA A 32 4.99 18.12 -14.65
C ALA A 32 5.75 16.95 -14.00
N LEU A 33 5.35 15.71 -14.29
CA LEU A 33 6.03 14.51 -13.81
C LEU A 33 7.47 14.45 -14.29
N GLN A 34 7.72 14.70 -15.57
CA GLN A 34 9.06 14.76 -16.12
C GLN A 34 9.93 15.82 -15.44
N ALA A 35 9.38 17.03 -15.24
CA ALA A 35 10.10 18.10 -14.57
C ALA A 35 10.38 17.81 -13.08
N ILE A 36 9.51 17.05 -12.41
CA ILE A 36 9.77 16.54 -11.04
C ILE A 36 10.95 15.57 -11.06
N ALA A 37 11.00 14.61 -12.00
CA ALA A 37 12.10 13.68 -12.14
C ALA A 37 13.43 14.40 -12.38
N GLU A 38 13.45 15.40 -13.27
CA GLU A 38 14.63 16.25 -13.53
C GLU A 38 15.04 17.06 -12.30
N SER A 39 14.06 17.58 -11.55
CA SER A 39 14.34 18.31 -10.30
C SER A 39 14.95 17.42 -9.23
N ILE A 40 14.47 16.17 -9.07
CA ILE A 40 15.05 15.18 -8.16
C ILE A 40 16.49 14.83 -8.57
N ALA A 41 16.73 14.60 -9.86
CA ALA A 41 18.06 14.30 -10.39
C ALA A 41 19.04 15.46 -10.11
N SER A 42 18.64 16.71 -10.36
CA SER A 42 19.47 17.90 -10.18
C SER A 42 19.71 18.27 -8.71
N GLN A 43 18.77 17.94 -7.82
CA GLN A 43 18.85 18.24 -6.37
C GLN A 43 19.27 17.02 -5.53
N ARG A 44 19.82 15.99 -6.15
CA ARG A 44 20.21 14.72 -5.51
C ARG A 44 21.02 14.93 -4.24
N ASP A 45 22.08 15.73 -4.29
CA ASP A 45 22.95 15.98 -3.13
C ASP A 45 22.22 16.64 -1.96
N GLN A 46 21.25 17.53 -2.25
CA GLN A 46 20.43 18.17 -1.23
C GLN A 46 19.47 17.17 -0.59
N ILE A 47 18.86 16.29 -1.38
CA ILE A 47 17.97 15.22 -0.90
C ILE A 47 18.74 14.25 0.00
N LEU A 48 19.93 13.81 -0.44
CA LEU A 48 20.81 12.94 0.36
C LEU A 48 21.28 13.61 1.65
N ALA A 49 21.57 14.91 1.61
CA ALA A 49 21.94 15.68 2.81
C ALA A 49 20.78 15.79 3.81
N ALA A 50 19.55 16.05 3.33
CA ALA A 50 18.35 16.05 4.16
C ALA A 50 18.08 14.67 4.77
N ASN A 51 18.25 13.60 3.99
CA ASN A 51 18.06 12.24 4.47
C ASN A 51 19.09 11.85 5.54
N ARG A 52 20.35 12.28 5.40
CA ARG A 52 21.36 12.08 6.45
C ARG A 52 20.95 12.71 7.78
N GLN A 53 20.33 13.90 7.78
CA GLN A 53 19.81 14.53 8.99
C GLN A 53 18.72 13.67 9.66
N ASP A 54 17.80 13.14 8.85
CA ASP A 54 16.74 12.24 9.35
C ASP A 54 17.34 10.95 9.93
N LEU A 55 18.30 10.32 9.25
CA LEU A 55 18.97 9.11 9.71
C LEU A 55 19.74 9.32 11.01
N ASP A 56 20.47 10.43 11.12
CA ASP A 56 21.23 10.76 12.33
C ASP A 56 20.29 11.02 13.53
N ALA A 57 19.19 11.74 13.29
CA ALA A 57 18.14 11.93 14.30
C ALA A 57 17.45 10.60 14.67
N GLY A 58 17.24 9.71 13.71
CA GLY A 58 16.66 8.38 13.92
C GLY A 58 17.58 7.50 14.78
N ARG A 59 18.87 7.46 14.47
CA ARG A 59 19.88 6.74 15.27
C ARG A 59 19.95 7.27 16.70
N ALA A 60 19.97 8.61 16.86
CA ALA A 60 19.98 9.24 18.17
C ALA A 60 18.73 8.92 19.02
N LYS A 61 17.58 8.68 18.39
CA LYS A 61 16.33 8.24 19.02
C LYS A 61 16.24 6.73 19.25
N GLY A 62 17.22 5.95 18.79
CA GLY A 62 17.25 4.49 18.96
C GLY A 62 16.31 3.74 18.03
N LEU A 63 16.03 4.26 16.82
CA LEU A 63 15.27 3.50 15.81
C LEU A 63 16.00 2.21 15.48
N ASP A 64 15.24 1.12 15.31
CA ASP A 64 15.78 -0.16 14.91
C ASP A 64 16.32 -0.17 13.47
N ALA A 65 17.05 -1.23 13.11
CA ALA A 65 17.69 -1.34 11.81
C ALA A 65 16.69 -1.38 10.65
N ALA A 66 15.50 -1.97 10.86
CA ALA A 66 14.46 -2.07 9.82
C ALA A 66 13.82 -0.71 9.54
N LEU A 67 13.58 0.09 10.58
CA LEU A 67 13.08 1.46 10.43
C LEU A 67 14.13 2.38 9.80
N LEU A 68 15.41 2.23 10.15
CA LEU A 68 16.51 2.98 9.52
C LEU A 68 16.66 2.59 8.04
N ASP A 69 16.56 1.31 7.68
CA ASP A 69 16.58 0.88 6.27
C ASP A 69 15.39 1.48 5.47
N ARG A 70 14.21 1.53 6.07
CA ARG A 70 13.04 2.16 5.44
C ARG A 70 13.22 3.65 5.20
N LEU A 71 13.89 4.33 6.12
CA LEU A 71 14.13 5.77 6.09
C LEU A 71 15.24 6.16 5.10
N GLU A 72 16.20 5.27 4.88
CA GLU A 72 17.38 5.56 4.09
C GLU A 72 17.04 5.86 2.63
N LEU A 73 17.61 6.96 2.12
CA LEU A 73 17.76 7.24 0.70
C LEU A 73 19.24 7.13 0.32
N ASN A 74 19.51 6.46 -0.78
CA ASN A 74 20.81 6.38 -1.43
C ASN A 74 20.63 6.59 -2.94
N ASP A 75 21.72 6.64 -3.69
CA ASP A 75 21.66 6.88 -5.13
C ASP A 75 20.76 5.90 -5.86
N ALA A 76 20.81 4.61 -5.52
CA ALA A 76 19.99 3.59 -6.15
C ALA A 76 18.48 3.80 -5.86
N ARG A 77 18.13 4.22 -4.64
CA ARG A 77 16.73 4.52 -4.27
C ARG A 77 16.23 5.82 -4.91
N ILE A 78 17.09 6.81 -5.11
CA ILE A 78 16.77 8.03 -5.87
C ILE A 78 16.55 7.70 -7.35
N GLU A 79 17.40 6.89 -7.97
CA GLU A 79 17.18 6.43 -9.34
C GLU A 79 15.87 5.64 -9.48
N ALA A 80 15.57 4.76 -8.52
CA ALA A 80 14.30 4.04 -8.51
C ALA A 80 13.07 4.96 -8.41
N MET A 81 13.14 6.05 -7.64
CA MET A 81 12.08 7.06 -7.61
C MET A 81 11.91 7.76 -8.96
N ILE A 82 13.00 8.14 -9.61
CA ILE A 82 12.99 8.78 -10.95
C ILE A 82 12.37 7.84 -11.97
N GLU A 83 12.80 6.58 -11.99
CA GLU A 83 12.24 5.56 -12.86
C GLU A 83 10.74 5.32 -12.59
N GLY A 84 10.33 5.28 -11.31
CA GLY A 84 8.92 5.19 -10.92
C GLY A 84 8.07 6.32 -11.48
N ILE A 85 8.58 7.57 -11.46
CA ILE A 85 7.89 8.71 -12.08
C ILE A 85 7.73 8.51 -13.59
N HIS A 86 8.77 8.04 -14.29
CA HIS A 86 8.71 7.79 -15.73
C HIS A 86 7.69 6.69 -16.05
N GLN A 87 7.65 5.63 -15.28
CA GLN A 87 6.67 4.55 -15.43
C GLN A 87 5.23 5.07 -15.23
N ILE A 88 4.98 5.87 -14.19
CA ILE A 88 3.67 6.49 -13.96
C ILE A 88 3.30 7.45 -15.09
N ALA A 89 4.24 8.23 -15.61
CA ALA A 89 4.00 9.12 -16.75
C ALA A 89 3.60 8.35 -18.01
N ALA A 90 4.16 7.15 -18.21
CA ALA A 90 3.87 6.27 -19.35
C ALA A 90 2.50 5.55 -19.23
N LEU A 91 1.93 5.42 -18.03
CA LEU A 91 0.63 4.79 -17.85
C LEU A 91 -0.48 5.56 -18.59
N PRO A 92 -1.52 4.88 -19.10
CA PRO A 92 -2.72 5.53 -19.61
C PRO A 92 -3.35 6.46 -18.57
N ASP A 93 -3.81 7.62 -19.00
CA ASP A 93 -4.54 8.56 -18.13
C ASP A 93 -6.01 8.10 -18.02
N PRO A 94 -6.48 7.73 -16.83
CA PRO A 94 -7.84 7.24 -16.68
C PRO A 94 -8.90 8.34 -16.74
N VAL A 95 -8.53 9.61 -16.56
CA VAL A 95 -9.48 10.73 -16.45
C VAL A 95 -10.12 11.02 -17.80
N GLY A 96 -11.45 11.00 -17.83
CA GLY A 96 -12.23 11.25 -19.04
C GLY A 96 -12.54 10.01 -19.85
N GLU A 97 -12.04 8.82 -19.47
CA GLU A 97 -12.44 7.56 -20.11
C GLU A 97 -13.95 7.37 -20.01
N VAL A 98 -14.59 7.06 -21.14
CA VAL A 98 -16.03 6.81 -21.23
C VAL A 98 -16.26 5.32 -21.51
N SER A 99 -17.08 4.69 -20.68
CA SER A 99 -17.46 3.29 -20.81
C SER A 99 -18.98 3.11 -20.80
N GLU A 100 -19.43 1.94 -21.28
CA GLU A 100 -20.83 1.49 -21.23
C GLU A 100 -21.84 2.45 -21.89
N LEU A 101 -21.42 3.27 -22.87
CA LEU A 101 -22.33 4.21 -23.56
C LEU A 101 -23.34 3.45 -24.42
N LYS A 102 -24.63 3.49 -24.06
CA LYS A 102 -25.72 2.74 -24.70
C LYS A 102 -26.98 3.56 -24.85
N TYR A 103 -27.69 3.34 -25.95
CA TYR A 103 -29.06 3.87 -26.11
C TYR A 103 -30.02 3.21 -25.14
N GLN A 104 -30.88 4.01 -24.55
CA GLN A 104 -31.97 3.55 -23.71
C GLN A 104 -33.30 3.56 -24.50
N PRO A 105 -34.34 2.83 -24.07
CA PRO A 105 -35.64 2.85 -24.77
C PRO A 105 -36.26 4.24 -24.91
N SER A 106 -35.90 5.20 -24.05
CA SER A 106 -36.33 6.61 -24.12
C SER A 106 -35.60 7.44 -25.20
N GLY A 107 -34.64 6.83 -25.91
CA GLY A 107 -33.85 7.51 -26.95
C GLY A 107 -32.61 8.26 -26.43
N ILE A 108 -32.42 8.39 -25.12
CA ILE A 108 -31.18 8.96 -24.57
C ILE A 108 -30.04 7.95 -24.64
N GLN A 109 -28.80 8.44 -24.71
CA GLN A 109 -27.61 7.62 -24.47
C GLN A 109 -27.15 7.80 -23.03
N VAL A 110 -26.86 6.72 -22.33
CA VAL A 110 -26.31 6.72 -20.97
C VAL A 110 -25.00 5.97 -20.98
N GLY A 111 -23.99 6.54 -20.35
CA GLY A 111 -22.67 5.95 -20.16
C GLY A 111 -22.07 6.35 -18.83
N LYS A 112 -20.85 5.88 -18.57
CA LYS A 112 -20.06 6.24 -17.41
C LYS A 112 -18.78 6.93 -17.86
N MET A 113 -18.40 7.99 -17.14
CA MET A 113 -17.17 8.73 -17.38
C MET A 113 -16.33 8.69 -16.10
N ARG A 114 -15.04 8.35 -16.23
CA ARG A 114 -14.09 8.32 -15.13
C ARG A 114 -13.65 9.74 -14.77
N VAL A 115 -13.70 10.06 -13.49
CA VAL A 115 -13.37 11.40 -12.95
C VAL A 115 -12.45 11.27 -11.72
N PRO A 116 -11.58 12.25 -11.43
CA PRO A 116 -10.79 12.26 -10.21
C PRO A 116 -11.67 12.25 -8.95
N LEU A 117 -11.15 11.69 -7.86
CA LEU A 117 -11.77 11.79 -6.51
C LEU A 117 -11.74 13.24 -5.99
N GLY A 118 -10.80 14.05 -6.44
CA GLY A 118 -10.65 15.47 -6.11
C GLY A 118 -9.45 15.77 -5.23
N VAL A 119 -9.58 15.70 -3.91
CA VAL A 119 -8.47 15.84 -2.96
C VAL A 119 -8.32 14.53 -2.21
N ILE A 120 -7.10 14.04 -2.10
CA ILE A 120 -6.79 12.79 -1.41
C ILE A 120 -5.84 13.08 -0.26
N GLY A 121 -6.20 12.65 0.95
CA GLY A 121 -5.31 12.59 2.09
C GLY A 121 -4.53 11.27 2.08
N ILE A 122 -3.21 11.31 2.28
CA ILE A 122 -2.39 10.10 2.34
C ILE A 122 -1.53 10.17 3.58
N ILE A 123 -1.68 9.15 4.45
CA ILE A 123 -0.91 8.99 5.68
C ILE A 123 -0.04 7.77 5.49
N TYR A 124 1.28 7.96 5.61
CA TYR A 124 2.27 6.91 5.42
C TYR A 124 3.40 7.02 6.44
N GLU A 125 4.12 5.95 6.62
CA GLU A 125 5.22 5.85 7.58
C GLU A 125 6.55 6.44 7.05
N SER A 126 7.65 6.05 7.67
CA SER A 126 9.02 6.53 7.47
C SER A 126 9.66 6.05 6.15
N ARG A 127 8.99 6.30 5.02
CA ARG A 127 9.48 5.95 3.67
C ARG A 127 9.44 7.18 2.77
N PRO A 128 10.54 7.92 2.63
CA PRO A 128 10.55 9.17 1.84
C PRO A 128 10.13 8.97 0.36
N ASN A 129 10.45 7.82 -0.25
CA ASN A 129 10.04 7.53 -1.63
C ASN A 129 8.51 7.56 -1.82
N VAL A 130 7.72 7.19 -0.80
CA VAL A 130 6.25 7.22 -0.88
C VAL A 130 5.72 8.63 -1.13
N THR A 131 6.44 9.67 -0.69
CA THR A 131 6.12 11.07 -1.00
C THR A 131 6.03 11.30 -2.51
N ILE A 132 6.97 10.73 -3.26
CA ILE A 132 7.05 10.87 -4.72
C ILE A 132 6.01 9.96 -5.40
N ASP A 133 5.90 8.71 -4.99
CA ASP A 133 4.94 7.75 -5.57
C ASP A 133 3.50 8.26 -5.42
N ALA A 134 3.14 8.71 -4.21
CA ALA A 134 1.84 9.27 -3.89
C ALA A 134 1.54 10.56 -4.68
N ALA A 135 2.51 11.48 -4.75
CA ALA A 135 2.37 12.71 -5.54
C ALA A 135 2.16 12.40 -7.02
N ALA A 136 2.99 11.55 -7.60
CA ALA A 136 2.96 11.22 -9.02
C ALA A 136 1.63 10.55 -9.42
N LEU A 137 1.17 9.55 -8.66
CA LEU A 137 -0.08 8.85 -8.92
C LEU A 137 -1.31 9.77 -8.75
N CYS A 138 -1.36 10.59 -7.70
CA CYS A 138 -2.42 11.58 -7.52
C CYS A 138 -2.45 12.58 -8.68
N MET A 139 -1.32 13.11 -9.07
CA MET A 139 -1.21 14.06 -10.19
C MET A 139 -1.66 13.42 -11.51
N LYS A 140 -1.20 12.21 -11.82
CA LYS A 140 -1.55 11.49 -13.05
C LYS A 140 -3.05 11.19 -13.11
N SER A 141 -3.67 10.82 -11.99
CA SER A 141 -5.11 10.58 -11.88
C SER A 141 -5.96 11.85 -11.68
N GLY A 142 -5.35 13.05 -11.77
CA GLY A 142 -6.05 14.33 -11.73
C GLY A 142 -6.44 14.82 -10.34
N ASN A 143 -5.87 14.24 -9.27
CA ASN A 143 -6.17 14.57 -7.89
C ASN A 143 -5.12 15.49 -7.27
N ALA A 144 -5.55 16.43 -6.45
CA ALA A 144 -4.67 17.08 -5.49
C ALA A 144 -4.42 16.15 -4.30
N ALA A 145 -3.23 16.26 -3.68
CA ALA A 145 -2.85 15.44 -2.55
C ALA A 145 -2.41 16.26 -1.34
N ILE A 146 -2.81 15.82 -0.15
CA ILE A 146 -2.29 16.27 1.14
C ILE A 146 -1.57 15.07 1.77
N LEU A 147 -0.25 15.16 1.86
CA LEU A 147 0.63 14.08 2.24
C LEU A 147 1.12 14.25 3.68
N ARG A 148 0.99 13.19 4.49
CA ARG A 148 1.47 13.14 5.88
C ARG A 148 2.40 11.95 6.06
N GLY A 149 3.71 12.19 5.93
CA GLY A 149 4.74 11.19 6.24
C GLY A 149 5.05 11.08 7.73
N GLY A 150 5.77 10.05 8.12
CA GLY A 150 6.33 9.89 9.47
C GLY A 150 7.22 11.06 9.87
N SER A 151 7.24 11.39 11.16
CA SER A 151 8.06 12.49 11.71
C SER A 151 9.57 12.26 11.56
N GLU A 152 9.95 11.01 11.38
CA GLU A 152 11.33 10.55 11.20
C GLU A 152 11.92 10.96 9.85
N ALA A 153 11.05 11.18 8.83
CA ALA A 153 11.43 11.51 7.45
C ALA A 153 11.17 12.99 7.10
N LEU A 154 11.07 13.86 8.09
CA LEU A 154 10.61 15.25 7.89
C LEU A 154 11.48 16.01 6.90
N HIS A 155 12.80 15.98 7.06
CA HIS A 155 13.73 16.72 6.21
C HIS A 155 13.74 16.17 4.78
N SER A 156 13.77 14.85 4.63
CA SER A 156 13.68 14.18 3.32
C SER A 156 12.39 14.53 2.60
N ASN A 157 11.25 14.45 3.28
CA ASN A 157 9.94 14.75 2.71
C ASN A 157 9.83 16.22 2.27
N GLN A 158 10.41 17.16 3.02
CA GLN A 158 10.42 18.58 2.64
C GLN A 158 11.35 18.85 1.43
N ALA A 159 12.51 18.20 1.36
CA ALA A 159 13.37 18.30 0.18
C ALA A 159 12.65 17.80 -1.09
N LEU A 160 11.98 16.64 -1.00
CA LEU A 160 11.19 16.07 -2.09
C LEU A 160 9.98 16.94 -2.44
N ALA A 161 9.31 17.54 -1.45
CA ALA A 161 8.22 18.49 -1.69
C ALA A 161 8.68 19.71 -2.50
N GLY A 162 9.88 20.20 -2.26
CA GLY A 162 10.49 21.27 -3.06
C GLY A 162 10.64 20.87 -4.54
N CYS A 163 11.10 19.66 -4.82
CA CYS A 163 11.20 19.13 -6.17
C CYS A 163 9.83 19.03 -6.85
N ILE A 164 8.82 18.53 -6.14
CA ILE A 164 7.45 18.42 -6.64
C ILE A 164 6.89 19.81 -7.00
N GLN A 165 7.04 20.78 -6.11
CA GLN A 165 6.56 22.14 -6.32
C GLN A 165 7.26 22.83 -7.51
N SER A 166 8.55 22.58 -7.70
CA SER A 166 9.31 23.08 -8.83
C SER A 166 8.78 22.52 -10.15
N GLY A 167 8.57 21.21 -10.22
CA GLY A 167 8.05 20.54 -11.41
C GLY A 167 6.59 20.96 -11.74
N LEU A 168 5.74 21.15 -10.75
CA LEU A 168 4.38 21.66 -10.94
C LEU A 168 4.42 23.07 -11.56
N LYS A 169 5.25 23.96 -11.02
CA LYS A 169 5.39 25.35 -11.53
C LYS A 169 5.90 25.39 -12.96
N SER A 170 6.86 24.53 -13.33
CA SER A 170 7.42 24.49 -14.70
C SER A 170 6.40 24.01 -15.75
N ALA A 171 5.35 23.32 -15.32
CA ALA A 171 4.25 22.86 -16.16
C ALA A 171 2.98 23.75 -16.04
N ASP A 172 3.08 24.97 -15.49
CA ASP A 172 1.97 25.89 -15.27
C ASP A 172 0.83 25.27 -14.42
N LEU A 173 1.17 24.40 -13.46
CA LEU A 173 0.25 23.84 -12.49
C LEU A 173 0.44 24.48 -11.11
N PRO A 174 -0.66 24.65 -10.32
CA PRO A 174 -0.55 25.19 -8.97
C PRO A 174 0.37 24.33 -8.09
N ALA A 175 1.34 24.96 -7.41
CA ALA A 175 2.21 24.26 -6.47
C ALA A 175 1.45 23.56 -5.33
N THR A 176 0.23 24.01 -5.05
CA THR A 176 -0.68 23.46 -4.03
C THR A 176 -1.44 22.20 -4.49
N VAL A 177 -1.16 21.68 -5.69
CA VAL A 177 -1.64 20.36 -6.15
C VAL A 177 -1.13 19.27 -5.21
N VAL A 178 0.12 19.36 -4.77
CA VAL A 178 0.69 18.46 -3.77
C VAL A 178 1.21 19.27 -2.58
N GLN A 179 0.69 18.97 -1.41
CA GLN A 179 1.07 19.61 -0.17
C GLN A 179 1.56 18.57 0.83
N VAL A 180 2.78 18.72 1.31
CA VAL A 180 3.35 17.88 2.37
C VAL A 180 3.19 18.61 3.68
N ILE A 181 2.56 17.96 4.68
CA ILE A 181 2.35 18.56 6.01
C ILE A 181 3.70 18.77 6.69
N GLU A 182 3.98 20.01 7.12
CA GLU A 182 5.26 20.44 7.68
C GLU A 182 5.40 20.20 9.19
N THR A 183 4.29 19.83 9.86
CA THR A 183 4.28 19.64 11.31
C THR A 183 4.38 18.17 11.71
N ALA A 184 5.15 17.90 12.77
CA ALA A 184 5.21 16.60 13.43
C ALA A 184 4.01 16.33 14.36
N ASP A 185 3.15 17.31 14.61
CA ASP A 185 2.01 17.19 15.50
C ASP A 185 1.00 16.15 14.98
N ARG A 186 0.73 15.14 15.80
CA ARG A 186 -0.21 14.05 15.46
C ARG A 186 -1.65 14.50 15.34
N SER A 187 -2.04 15.64 15.94
CA SER A 187 -3.39 16.19 15.79
C SER A 187 -3.72 16.54 14.33
N ALA A 188 -2.73 16.87 13.50
CA ALA A 188 -2.91 17.05 12.07
C ALA A 188 -3.44 15.79 11.35
N VAL A 189 -3.11 14.59 11.83
CA VAL A 189 -3.66 13.32 11.32
C VAL A 189 -5.16 13.23 11.62
N GLY A 190 -5.57 13.57 12.84
CA GLY A 190 -6.99 13.61 13.23
C GLY A 190 -7.79 14.57 12.36
N GLU A 191 -7.28 15.77 12.13
CA GLU A 191 -7.91 16.77 11.25
C GLU A 191 -7.99 16.28 9.79
N LEU A 192 -6.96 15.60 9.28
CA LEU A 192 -6.97 15.04 7.94
C LEU A 192 -8.02 13.92 7.80
N ILE A 193 -8.13 13.02 8.77
CA ILE A 193 -9.11 11.91 8.77
C ILE A 193 -10.54 12.44 8.89
N THR A 194 -10.77 13.51 9.66
CA THR A 194 -12.09 14.13 9.83
C THR A 194 -12.43 15.10 8.70
N ALA A 195 -11.46 15.54 7.91
CA ALA A 195 -11.71 16.29 6.69
C ALA A 195 -12.56 15.44 5.72
N ARG A 196 -13.58 16.04 5.10
CA ARG A 196 -14.45 15.33 4.14
C ARG A 196 -13.73 15.09 2.80
N VAL A 197 -12.59 14.41 2.86
CA VAL A 197 -11.79 13.98 1.70
C VAL A 197 -11.48 12.49 1.82
N PRO A 198 -11.40 11.74 0.71
CA PRO A 198 -10.90 10.37 0.74
C PRO A 198 -9.51 10.31 1.37
N VAL A 199 -9.32 9.41 2.33
CA VAL A 199 -8.02 9.22 3.00
C VAL A 199 -7.55 7.80 2.74
N ILE A 200 -6.38 7.67 2.13
CA ILE A 200 -5.67 6.41 2.03
C ILE A 200 -4.79 6.29 3.26
N LYS A 201 -5.08 5.29 4.07
CA LYS A 201 -4.35 4.99 5.29
C LYS A 201 -3.95 3.52 5.25
N HIS A 202 -2.70 3.27 5.57
CA HIS A 202 -2.19 1.94 5.85
C HIS A 202 -1.91 1.88 7.35
N LEU A 203 -2.54 0.92 8.06
CA LEU A 203 -2.38 0.80 9.50
C LEU A 203 -1.31 -0.26 9.82
N HIS A 204 -1.52 -1.50 9.44
CA HIS A 204 -0.60 -2.62 9.65
C HIS A 204 -1.03 -3.82 8.79
N GLY A 205 -0.09 -4.74 8.51
CA GLY A 205 -0.31 -5.95 7.73
C GLY A 205 -0.02 -7.21 8.55
N VAL A 206 -1.05 -7.82 9.17
CA VAL A 206 -0.95 -9.15 9.77
C VAL A 206 -1.43 -10.18 8.75
N CYS A 207 -0.50 -10.69 7.95
CA CYS A 207 -0.78 -11.61 6.84
C CYS A 207 -0.54 -13.06 7.23
N HIS A 208 -1.36 -13.98 6.70
CA HIS A 208 -1.28 -15.40 7.00
C HIS A 208 -0.99 -16.23 5.74
N VAL A 209 -0.26 -17.33 5.95
CA VAL A 209 -0.21 -18.45 4.99
C VAL A 209 -0.74 -19.69 5.69
N TYR A 210 -1.72 -20.37 5.07
CA TYR A 210 -2.27 -21.62 5.57
C TYR A 210 -1.87 -22.80 4.69
N ILE A 211 -1.19 -23.78 5.28
CA ILE A 211 -0.81 -25.04 4.64
C ILE A 211 -1.81 -26.12 5.06
N VAL A 212 -2.63 -26.59 4.08
CA VAL A 212 -3.66 -27.61 4.35
C VAL A 212 -3.10 -29.02 4.42
N GLY A 213 -3.88 -29.96 4.95
CA GLY A 213 -3.52 -31.38 5.10
C GLY A 213 -3.22 -32.12 3.79
N HIS A 214 -3.59 -31.57 2.64
CA HIS A 214 -3.33 -32.14 1.31
C HIS A 214 -2.54 -31.15 0.42
N ALA A 215 -1.68 -30.35 1.03
CA ALA A 215 -0.79 -29.47 0.29
C ALA A 215 0.32 -30.26 -0.42
N ASP A 216 0.76 -29.72 -1.54
CA ASP A 216 2.01 -30.15 -2.16
C ASP A 216 3.20 -29.79 -1.25
N LEU A 217 3.89 -30.79 -0.72
CA LEU A 217 4.96 -30.63 0.24
C LEU A 217 6.27 -30.05 -0.35
N ASP A 218 6.38 -29.99 -1.67
CA ASP A 218 7.50 -29.29 -2.35
C ASP A 218 7.20 -27.80 -2.52
N LYS A 219 5.93 -27.45 -2.79
CA LYS A 219 5.50 -26.04 -2.95
C LYS A 219 5.34 -25.32 -1.62
N ALA A 220 4.73 -25.96 -0.63
CA ALA A 220 4.34 -25.34 0.62
C ALA A 220 5.50 -24.69 1.38
N PRO A 221 6.65 -25.36 1.60
CA PRO A 221 7.80 -24.76 2.27
C PRO A 221 8.37 -23.58 1.49
N ARG A 222 8.42 -23.65 0.14
CA ARG A 222 8.95 -22.58 -0.70
C ARG A 222 8.08 -21.33 -0.62
N ILE A 223 6.77 -21.48 -0.67
CA ILE A 223 5.81 -20.37 -0.57
C ILE A 223 5.89 -19.73 0.81
N ALA A 224 5.81 -20.53 1.88
CA ALA A 224 5.86 -20.05 3.25
C ALA A 224 7.20 -19.36 3.57
N PHE A 225 8.31 -19.97 3.15
CA PHE A 225 9.63 -19.38 3.34
C PHE A 225 9.77 -18.03 2.63
N ASN A 226 9.40 -17.95 1.34
CA ASN A 226 9.43 -16.71 0.58
C ASN A 226 8.51 -15.63 1.19
N ALA A 227 7.30 -16.01 1.62
CA ALA A 227 6.33 -15.09 2.20
C ALA A 227 6.85 -14.36 3.45
N LYS A 228 7.77 -14.96 4.21
CA LYS A 228 8.41 -14.33 5.37
C LYS A 228 9.75 -13.67 5.03
N THR A 229 10.65 -14.39 4.34
CA THR A 229 12.07 -14.02 4.28
C THR A 229 12.46 -13.14 3.11
N GLN A 230 11.62 -13.02 2.06
CA GLN A 230 11.92 -12.19 0.90
C GLN A 230 12.13 -10.73 1.29
N ARG A 231 11.32 -10.20 2.24
CA ARG A 231 11.49 -8.88 2.85
C ARG A 231 10.68 -8.78 4.14
N TYR A 232 11.31 -8.51 5.27
CA TYR A 232 10.64 -8.46 6.58
C TYR A 232 9.77 -7.21 6.78
N GLY A 233 10.24 -6.07 6.30
CA GLY A 233 9.66 -4.77 6.58
C GLY A 233 8.57 -4.33 5.62
N THR A 234 7.66 -5.21 5.19
CA THR A 234 6.55 -4.85 4.28
C THR A 234 5.22 -5.44 4.76
N CYS A 235 4.15 -4.71 4.51
CA CYS A 235 2.79 -5.02 4.98
C CYS A 235 2.20 -6.34 4.47
N ASN A 236 2.71 -6.87 3.35
CA ASN A 236 2.31 -8.16 2.78
C ASN A 236 3.26 -9.31 3.18
N THR A 237 4.20 -9.07 4.09
CA THR A 237 5.02 -10.11 4.70
C THR A 237 4.16 -11.01 5.57
N MET A 238 4.35 -12.32 5.49
CA MET A 238 3.66 -13.26 6.37
C MET A 238 4.12 -13.05 7.81
N GLU A 239 3.18 -12.82 8.71
CA GLU A 239 3.44 -12.71 10.15
C GLU A 239 2.99 -13.97 10.93
N THR A 240 2.00 -14.68 10.38
CA THR A 240 1.54 -15.95 10.97
C THR A 240 1.47 -17.07 9.93
N LEU A 241 2.09 -18.19 10.24
CA LEU A 241 1.98 -19.45 9.49
C LEU A 241 0.99 -20.38 10.20
N LEU A 242 -0.09 -20.77 9.51
CA LEU A 242 -1.04 -21.77 9.95
C LEU A 242 -0.74 -23.09 9.25
N VAL A 243 -0.67 -24.19 10.00
CA VAL A 243 -0.38 -25.52 9.45
C VAL A 243 -1.41 -26.51 9.95
N ASP A 244 -2.03 -27.24 9.01
CA ASP A 244 -2.95 -28.32 9.36
C ASP A 244 -2.24 -29.41 10.17
N SER A 245 -2.87 -29.88 11.24
CA SER A 245 -2.33 -30.91 12.12
C SER A 245 -1.98 -32.21 11.39
N ALA A 246 -2.66 -32.51 10.29
CA ALA A 246 -2.40 -33.70 9.46
C ALA A 246 -1.02 -33.70 8.79
N VAL A 247 -0.42 -32.50 8.54
CA VAL A 247 0.89 -32.38 7.88
C VAL A 247 1.94 -31.69 8.74
N ALA A 248 1.55 -31.18 9.91
CA ALA A 248 2.44 -30.39 10.76
C ALA A 248 3.76 -31.10 11.11
N ALA A 249 3.71 -32.38 11.43
CA ALA A 249 4.90 -33.17 11.76
C ALA A 249 5.86 -33.37 10.56
N GLN A 250 5.35 -33.26 9.32
CA GLN A 250 6.17 -33.40 8.11
C GLN A 250 6.71 -32.05 7.65
N VAL A 251 5.92 -30.99 7.78
CA VAL A 251 6.23 -29.65 7.25
C VAL A 251 7.07 -28.83 8.22
N LEU A 252 6.70 -28.79 9.50
CA LEU A 252 7.28 -27.83 10.44
C LEU A 252 8.77 -28.08 10.74
N PRO A 253 9.25 -29.30 11.01
CA PRO A 253 10.67 -29.48 11.38
C PRO A 253 11.63 -29.02 10.27
N PRO A 254 11.50 -29.43 8.99
CA PRO A 254 12.42 -29.00 7.94
C PRO A 254 12.26 -27.50 7.62
N LEU A 255 11.05 -26.95 7.65
CA LEU A 255 10.79 -25.54 7.37
C LEU A 255 11.34 -24.64 8.50
N ALA A 256 11.21 -25.05 9.75
CA ALA A 256 11.77 -24.35 10.90
C ALA A 256 13.30 -24.23 10.80
N GLN A 257 13.99 -25.27 10.38
CA GLN A 257 15.44 -25.21 10.18
C GLN A 257 15.85 -24.19 9.11
N LEU A 258 15.04 -24.02 8.04
CA LEU A 258 15.29 -22.98 7.04
C LEU A 258 15.14 -21.57 7.65
N TYR A 259 14.08 -21.34 8.41
CA TYR A 259 13.86 -20.06 9.08
C TYR A 259 14.94 -19.71 10.10
N ILE A 260 15.34 -20.70 10.94
CA ILE A 260 16.40 -20.53 11.95
C ILE A 260 17.73 -20.19 11.28
N LYS A 261 18.05 -20.85 10.17
CA LYS A 261 19.26 -20.57 9.39
C LYS A 261 19.29 -19.13 8.86
N GLU A 262 18.12 -18.57 8.50
CA GLU A 262 17.95 -17.16 8.09
C GLU A 262 17.84 -16.20 9.29
N GLY A 263 18.01 -16.68 10.52
CA GLY A 263 17.94 -15.86 11.72
C GLY A 263 16.52 -15.46 12.15
N VAL A 264 15.50 -16.17 11.68
CA VAL A 264 14.10 -15.91 12.05
C VAL A 264 13.80 -16.55 13.42
N GLU A 265 13.36 -15.73 14.37
CA GLU A 265 12.81 -16.20 15.64
C GLU A 265 11.42 -16.82 15.42
N LEU A 266 11.23 -18.03 15.94
CA LEU A 266 9.95 -18.74 15.83
C LEU A 266 9.19 -18.66 17.16
N ARG A 267 7.93 -18.26 17.11
CA ARG A 267 6.98 -18.26 18.22
C ARG A 267 5.80 -19.14 17.87
N GLY A 268 5.42 -20.07 18.72
CA GLY A 268 4.41 -21.05 18.33
C GLY A 268 3.47 -21.48 19.43
N CYS A 269 2.33 -22.04 19.01
CA CYS A 269 1.43 -22.72 19.93
C CYS A 269 2.12 -23.96 20.54
N GLN A 270 1.53 -24.52 21.58
CA GLN A 270 2.09 -25.71 22.28
C GLN A 270 2.43 -26.85 21.32
N GLN A 271 1.59 -27.12 20.34
CA GLN A 271 1.81 -28.15 19.33
C GLN A 271 3.02 -27.84 18.44
N THR A 272 3.18 -26.59 18.01
CA THR A 272 4.37 -26.15 17.27
C THR A 272 5.64 -26.35 18.08
N CYS A 273 5.67 -25.91 19.34
CA CYS A 273 6.82 -26.05 20.22
C CYS A 273 7.16 -27.53 20.54
N SER A 274 6.18 -28.43 20.48
CA SER A 274 6.45 -29.88 20.62
C SER A 274 7.12 -30.49 19.40
N LEU A 275 6.96 -29.90 18.21
CA LEU A 275 7.53 -30.37 16.95
C LEU A 275 8.86 -29.67 16.60
N VAL A 276 9.09 -28.47 17.14
CA VAL A 276 10.26 -27.63 16.87
C VAL A 276 10.83 -27.15 18.20
N SER A 277 11.97 -27.74 18.60
CA SER A 277 12.59 -27.50 19.92
C SER A 277 13.05 -26.07 20.15
N GLU A 278 13.43 -25.36 19.08
CA GLU A 278 13.92 -23.99 19.12
C GLU A 278 12.78 -22.92 19.11
N CYS A 279 11.53 -23.38 18.97
CA CYS A 279 10.36 -22.51 18.96
C CYS A 279 10.04 -22.02 20.37
N LYS A 280 9.88 -20.71 20.54
CA LYS A 280 9.42 -20.11 21.79
C LYS A 280 7.89 -20.20 21.89
N PRO A 281 7.30 -20.31 23.08
CA PRO A 281 5.86 -20.21 23.23
C PRO A 281 5.36 -18.83 22.78
N ALA A 282 4.35 -18.82 21.91
CA ALA A 282 3.64 -17.61 21.53
C ALA A 282 2.65 -17.21 22.62
N ASP A 283 2.49 -15.91 22.84
CA ASP A 283 1.43 -15.37 23.68
C ASP A 283 0.23 -14.85 22.84
N SER A 284 -0.73 -14.22 23.50
CA SER A 284 -1.93 -13.74 22.81
C SER A 284 -1.66 -12.56 21.89
N GLU A 285 -0.65 -11.73 22.17
CA GLU A 285 -0.31 -10.53 21.40
C GLU A 285 0.44 -10.91 20.10
N ASP A 286 1.16 -12.03 20.11
CA ASP A 286 1.89 -12.50 18.94
C ASP A 286 0.99 -12.73 17.72
N TRP A 287 -0.28 -13.11 17.93
CA TRP A 287 -1.23 -13.37 16.84
C TRP A 287 -1.74 -12.10 16.16
N ASP A 288 -1.72 -10.96 16.86
CA ASP A 288 -2.19 -9.65 16.37
C ASP A 288 -1.03 -8.71 15.98
N THR A 289 0.23 -9.21 16.06
CA THR A 289 1.43 -8.39 15.88
C THR A 289 1.95 -8.42 14.45
N GLU A 290 2.09 -7.24 13.84
CA GLU A 290 2.95 -7.04 12.67
C GLU A 290 4.38 -6.80 13.16
N TYR A 291 5.23 -7.81 13.10
CA TYR A 291 6.60 -7.74 13.63
C TYR A 291 7.52 -6.84 12.83
N LEU A 292 7.36 -6.82 11.50
CA LEU A 292 8.27 -6.11 10.57
C LEU A 292 9.75 -6.50 10.76
N ALA A 293 9.99 -7.65 11.33
CA ALA A 293 11.26 -8.19 11.81
C ALA A 293 11.38 -9.67 11.46
N PRO A 294 12.57 -10.30 11.58
CA PRO A 294 12.74 -11.74 11.42
C PRO A 294 12.13 -12.51 12.61
N ILE A 295 10.84 -12.36 12.82
CA ILE A 295 10.03 -13.07 13.83
C ILE A 295 8.80 -13.63 13.13
N LEU A 296 8.43 -14.88 13.38
CA LEU A 296 7.29 -15.55 12.77
C LEU A 296 6.47 -16.29 13.81
N SER A 297 5.16 -16.04 13.84
CA SER A 297 4.21 -16.82 14.61
C SER A 297 3.78 -18.07 13.85
N ILE A 298 3.68 -19.24 14.53
CA ILE A 298 3.31 -20.52 13.92
C ILE A 298 2.22 -21.18 14.77
N ARG A 299 1.09 -21.50 14.14
CA ARG A 299 -0.01 -22.20 14.79
C ARG A 299 -0.39 -23.48 14.03
N VAL A 300 -0.45 -24.60 14.74
CA VAL A 300 -1.07 -25.83 14.24
C VAL A 300 -2.58 -25.75 14.47
N VAL A 301 -3.35 -26.00 13.41
CA VAL A 301 -4.82 -25.94 13.40
C VAL A 301 -5.46 -27.28 13.03
N GLN A 302 -6.68 -27.54 13.47
CA GLN A 302 -7.40 -28.80 13.24
C GLN A 302 -8.24 -28.75 11.95
N GLY A 303 -7.71 -28.13 10.90
CA GLY A 303 -8.36 -28.03 9.60
C GLY A 303 -8.73 -26.60 9.21
N MET A 304 -9.46 -26.48 8.09
CA MET A 304 -9.72 -25.20 7.44
C MET A 304 -10.60 -24.27 8.28
N ASP A 305 -11.61 -24.80 8.96
CA ASP A 305 -12.55 -23.97 9.71
C ASP A 305 -11.83 -23.24 10.87
N GLU A 306 -10.92 -23.94 11.57
CA GLU A 306 -10.09 -23.29 12.61
C GLU A 306 -9.10 -22.29 12.01
N ALA A 307 -8.53 -22.59 10.83
CA ALA A 307 -7.64 -21.65 10.14
C ALA A 307 -8.38 -20.37 9.74
N ILE A 308 -9.57 -20.48 9.16
CA ILE A 308 -10.41 -19.34 8.76
C ILE A 308 -10.84 -18.54 9.99
N GLU A 309 -11.26 -19.21 11.07
CA GLU A 309 -11.63 -18.52 12.32
C GLU A 309 -10.44 -17.75 12.92
N HIS A 310 -9.24 -18.32 12.86
CA HIS A 310 -8.02 -17.64 13.30
C HIS A 310 -7.74 -16.40 12.44
N ILE A 311 -7.85 -16.52 11.12
CA ILE A 311 -7.68 -15.40 10.19
C ILE A 311 -8.73 -14.31 10.46
N HIS A 312 -9.99 -14.66 10.62
CA HIS A 312 -11.05 -13.68 10.92
C HIS A 312 -10.80 -12.90 12.20
N ARG A 313 -10.17 -13.52 13.19
CA ARG A 313 -9.91 -12.92 14.50
C ARG A 313 -8.68 -12.03 14.52
N HIS A 314 -7.62 -12.43 13.82
CA HIS A 314 -6.28 -11.87 13.99
C HIS A 314 -5.75 -11.14 12.74
N SER A 315 -6.36 -11.33 11.55
CA SER A 315 -5.93 -10.65 10.34
C SER A 315 -6.27 -9.18 10.34
N SER A 316 -5.38 -8.38 9.78
CA SER A 316 -5.65 -6.98 9.41
C SER A 316 -6.57 -6.83 8.18
N GLY A 317 -6.99 -7.94 7.54
CA GLY A 317 -7.74 -7.94 6.27
C GLY A 317 -6.88 -7.56 5.06
N HIS A 318 -5.56 -7.68 5.17
CA HIS A 318 -4.63 -7.28 4.12
C HIS A 318 -4.43 -8.39 3.08
N THR A 319 -3.68 -9.45 3.39
CA THR A 319 -3.33 -10.51 2.44
C THR A 319 -3.24 -11.86 3.09
N GLU A 320 -3.94 -12.84 2.52
CA GLU A 320 -3.96 -14.21 3.01
C GLU A 320 -3.66 -15.20 1.87
N ALA A 321 -2.98 -16.28 2.17
CA ALA A 321 -2.71 -17.33 1.20
C ALA A 321 -3.05 -18.72 1.74
N ILE A 322 -3.56 -19.57 0.86
CA ILE A 322 -3.72 -21.00 1.12
C ILE A 322 -2.80 -21.80 0.21
N VAL A 323 -2.16 -22.84 0.73
CA VAL A 323 -1.41 -23.80 -0.08
C VAL A 323 -2.18 -25.12 -0.12
N THR A 324 -2.74 -25.45 -1.29
CA THR A 324 -3.60 -26.63 -1.48
C THR A 324 -3.62 -27.08 -2.93
N GLU A 325 -3.71 -28.40 -3.16
CA GLU A 325 -4.02 -28.97 -4.49
C GLU A 325 -5.51 -29.33 -4.63
N ASN A 326 -6.31 -29.10 -3.59
CA ASN A 326 -7.75 -29.40 -3.61
C ASN A 326 -8.54 -28.18 -4.07
N TYR A 327 -9.15 -28.27 -5.26
CA TYR A 327 -9.94 -27.22 -5.87
C TYR A 327 -11.09 -26.71 -4.98
N SER A 328 -11.82 -27.63 -4.32
CA SER A 328 -12.95 -27.25 -3.46
C SER A 328 -12.49 -26.46 -2.24
N ARG A 329 -11.34 -26.84 -1.64
CA ARG A 329 -10.73 -26.13 -0.51
C ARG A 329 -10.21 -24.74 -0.94
N ALA A 330 -9.58 -24.66 -2.11
CA ALA A 330 -9.16 -23.37 -2.66
C ALA A 330 -10.36 -22.43 -2.83
N ARG A 331 -11.46 -22.90 -3.43
CA ARG A 331 -12.68 -22.10 -3.61
C ARG A 331 -13.32 -21.70 -2.28
N GLN A 332 -13.39 -22.60 -1.31
CA GLN A 332 -13.93 -22.30 0.01
C GLN A 332 -13.11 -21.17 0.66
N PHE A 333 -11.79 -21.28 0.68
CA PHE A 333 -10.91 -20.25 1.25
C PHE A 333 -11.07 -18.89 0.57
N LEU A 334 -11.10 -18.86 -0.78
CA LEU A 334 -11.34 -17.64 -1.55
C LEU A 334 -12.70 -16.99 -1.27
N THR A 335 -13.71 -17.77 -0.89
CA THR A 335 -15.07 -17.28 -0.62
C THR A 335 -15.24 -16.79 0.81
N GLU A 336 -14.65 -17.51 1.78
CA GLU A 336 -14.87 -17.28 3.20
C GLU A 336 -13.88 -16.30 3.82
N VAL A 337 -12.64 -16.23 3.31
CA VAL A 337 -11.63 -15.27 3.80
C VAL A 337 -11.85 -13.92 3.14
N ASP A 338 -12.19 -12.91 3.96
CA ASP A 338 -12.53 -11.58 3.50
C ASP A 338 -11.38 -10.58 3.70
N SER A 339 -10.25 -10.85 3.04
CA SER A 339 -9.09 -9.94 2.98
C SER A 339 -8.99 -9.25 1.62
N SER A 340 -8.22 -8.17 1.53
CA SER A 340 -8.08 -7.38 0.30
C SER A 340 -7.42 -8.16 -0.84
N SER A 341 -6.54 -9.10 -0.50
CA SER A 341 -5.95 -10.07 -1.40
C SER A 341 -6.02 -11.47 -0.80
N VAL A 342 -6.59 -12.42 -1.53
CA VAL A 342 -6.66 -13.83 -1.10
C VAL A 342 -6.07 -14.69 -2.21
N MET A 343 -5.08 -15.51 -1.88
CA MET A 343 -4.26 -16.22 -2.85
C MET A 343 -4.31 -17.73 -2.69
N VAL A 344 -4.14 -18.44 -3.79
CA VAL A 344 -3.98 -19.89 -3.80
C VAL A 344 -2.62 -20.23 -4.40
N ASN A 345 -1.82 -21.03 -3.68
CA ASN A 345 -0.50 -21.51 -4.11
C ASN A 345 0.48 -20.39 -4.53
N ALA A 346 0.38 -19.22 -3.90
CA ALA A 346 1.26 -18.07 -4.14
C ALA A 346 1.71 -17.42 -2.83
N SER A 347 2.87 -16.80 -2.84
CA SER A 347 3.40 -16.04 -1.71
C SER A 347 2.59 -14.75 -1.51
N THR A 348 2.31 -14.37 -0.26
CA THR A 348 1.66 -13.09 0.07
C THR A 348 2.42 -11.89 -0.47
N ARG A 349 3.70 -12.06 -0.79
CA ARG A 349 4.56 -11.02 -1.37
C ARG A 349 4.13 -10.55 -2.76
N PHE A 350 3.27 -11.31 -3.46
CA PHE A 350 2.66 -10.89 -4.70
C PHE A 350 1.53 -9.86 -4.55
N ALA A 351 1.08 -9.53 -3.33
CA ALA A 351 0.12 -8.44 -3.11
C ALA A 351 0.80 -7.08 -3.29
N ASP A 352 1.03 -6.72 -4.53
CA ASP A 352 1.79 -5.56 -4.97
C ASP A 352 1.20 -5.03 -6.28
N GLY A 353 1.10 -3.71 -6.42
CA GLY A 353 0.48 -3.09 -7.60
C GLY A 353 1.24 -3.36 -8.90
N PHE A 354 2.55 -3.55 -8.84
CA PHE A 354 3.35 -3.92 -9.99
C PHE A 354 3.05 -5.35 -10.43
N GLU A 355 3.07 -6.30 -9.49
CA GLU A 355 2.77 -7.70 -9.72
C GLU A 355 1.32 -7.91 -10.20
N TYR A 356 0.38 -7.06 -9.76
CA TYR A 356 -1.02 -7.08 -10.21
C TYR A 356 -1.25 -6.35 -11.55
N GLY A 357 -0.20 -5.82 -12.18
CA GLY A 357 -0.30 -5.16 -13.47
C GLY A 357 -0.89 -3.74 -13.42
N LEU A 358 -0.94 -3.12 -12.24
CA LEU A 358 -1.42 -1.74 -12.07
C LEU A 358 -0.35 -0.69 -12.45
N GLY A 359 0.89 -1.13 -12.64
CA GLY A 359 2.04 -0.32 -13.04
C GLY A 359 2.62 0.56 -11.92
N ALA A 360 1.87 0.84 -10.88
CA ALA A 360 2.30 1.53 -9.65
C ALA A 360 1.21 1.47 -8.60
N GLU A 361 1.57 1.68 -7.33
CA GLU A 361 0.61 1.80 -6.22
C GLU A 361 1.03 2.85 -5.20
N ILE A 362 0.05 3.44 -4.51
CA ILE A 362 0.29 4.33 -3.36
C ILE A 362 0.39 3.52 -2.06
N GLY A 363 -0.28 2.39 -2.00
CA GLY A 363 -0.40 1.52 -0.84
C GLY A 363 -1.56 0.56 -1.04
N ILE A 364 -1.89 -0.21 -0.01
CA ILE A 364 -2.93 -1.23 -0.07
C ILE A 364 -4.07 -0.85 0.88
N SER A 365 -5.28 -0.71 0.33
CA SER A 365 -6.48 -0.40 1.09
C SER A 365 -7.20 -1.68 1.50
N THR A 366 -7.61 -1.74 2.76
CA THR A 366 -8.51 -2.80 3.27
C THR A 366 -9.97 -2.34 3.35
N ASP A 367 -10.26 -1.09 2.98
CA ASP A 367 -11.61 -0.53 2.96
C ASP A 367 -12.50 -1.22 1.91
N LYS A 368 -13.83 -1.26 2.18
CA LYS A 368 -14.81 -1.95 1.31
C LYS A 368 -15.68 -1.00 0.48
N ILE A 369 -15.71 0.28 0.80
CA ILE A 369 -16.65 1.24 0.19
C ILE A 369 -16.12 1.82 -1.13
N HIS A 370 -14.80 1.92 -1.28
CA HIS A 370 -14.16 2.42 -2.49
C HIS A 370 -13.15 1.40 -3.02
N VAL A 371 -11.92 1.80 -3.35
CA VAL A 371 -10.88 0.87 -3.78
C VAL A 371 -10.45 -0.04 -2.63
N ARG A 372 -10.27 -1.33 -2.94
CA ARG A 372 -9.75 -2.35 -2.03
C ARG A 372 -8.58 -3.06 -2.68
N GLY A 373 -7.54 -3.38 -1.90
CA GLY A 373 -6.28 -3.92 -2.41
C GLY A 373 -5.30 -2.83 -2.81
N PRO A 374 -4.30 -3.14 -3.66
CA PRO A 374 -3.34 -2.17 -4.16
C PRO A 374 -4.01 -1.00 -4.89
N VAL A 375 -3.66 0.24 -4.51
CA VAL A 375 -4.29 1.47 -5.01
C VAL A 375 -3.46 2.06 -6.14
N GLY A 376 -3.79 1.69 -7.37
CA GLY A 376 -3.24 2.28 -8.59
C GLY A 376 -4.07 3.45 -9.14
N LEU A 377 -3.80 3.87 -10.36
CA LEU A 377 -4.45 5.05 -10.99
C LEU A 377 -5.97 4.96 -11.05
N GLU A 378 -6.52 3.80 -11.41
CA GLU A 378 -7.97 3.62 -11.49
C GLU A 378 -8.63 3.74 -10.11
N GLY A 379 -8.00 3.20 -9.07
CA GLY A 379 -8.44 3.30 -7.69
C GLY A 379 -8.51 4.74 -7.15
N LEU A 380 -7.77 5.66 -7.77
CA LEU A 380 -7.77 7.09 -7.44
C LEU A 380 -8.83 7.89 -8.21
N THR A 381 -9.72 7.21 -8.95
CA THR A 381 -10.80 7.80 -9.72
C THR A 381 -12.13 7.20 -9.33
N SER A 382 -13.22 7.85 -9.73
CA SER A 382 -14.59 7.36 -9.62
C SER A 382 -15.29 7.49 -10.97
N GLN A 383 -16.46 6.91 -11.11
CA GLN A 383 -17.27 7.02 -12.32
C GLN A 383 -18.53 7.84 -12.04
N LYS A 384 -18.84 8.81 -12.93
CA LYS A 384 -20.13 9.50 -12.96
C LYS A 384 -20.92 9.08 -14.18
N TYR A 385 -22.23 9.12 -14.07
CA TYR A 385 -23.08 8.94 -15.26
C TYR A 385 -23.01 10.18 -16.17
N ILE A 386 -22.94 9.92 -17.47
CA ILE A 386 -23.11 10.94 -18.52
C ILE A 386 -24.33 10.56 -19.36
N VAL A 387 -25.11 11.55 -19.73
CA VAL A 387 -26.34 11.38 -20.50
C VAL A 387 -26.34 12.34 -21.67
N PHE A 388 -26.55 11.79 -22.87
CA PHE A 388 -26.78 12.58 -24.07
C PHE A 388 -28.25 12.41 -24.50
N GLY A 389 -28.91 13.51 -24.74
CA GLY A 389 -30.28 13.57 -25.24
C GLY A 389 -30.40 14.59 -26.34
N ASP A 390 -31.51 14.54 -27.07
CA ASP A 390 -31.90 15.49 -28.11
C ASP A 390 -33.31 16.04 -27.80
N GLY A 391 -33.44 16.74 -26.66
CA GLY A 391 -34.74 17.25 -26.19
C GLY A 391 -35.66 16.17 -25.55
N ASN A 392 -35.14 14.99 -25.23
CA ASN A 392 -35.92 13.94 -24.58
C ASN A 392 -36.46 14.38 -23.23
N ILE A 393 -37.74 14.17 -22.99
CA ILE A 393 -38.43 14.43 -21.73
C ILE A 393 -38.98 13.12 -21.16
N ARG A 394 -39.09 13.05 -19.84
CA ARG A 394 -39.74 11.95 -19.17
C ARG A 394 -41.24 12.21 -19.09
N GLY A 395 -42.07 11.31 -19.68
CA GLY A 395 -43.52 11.30 -19.55
C GLY A 395 -44.00 10.77 -18.21
#